data_f50353edad989face5671cf4058ff541
#
_entry.id   f50353edad989face5671cf4058ff541
#
_cell.length_a   1.000
_cell.length_b   1.000
_cell.length_c   1.000
_cell.angle_alpha   90.00
_cell.angle_beta   90.00
_cell.angle_gamma   90.00
#
_symmetry.space_group_name_H-M   'P 1'
#
loop_
_entity.id
_entity.type
_entity.pdbx_description
1 polymer ?
#
loop_
_entity_poly.entity_id
_entity_poly.type
_entity_poly.pdbx_seq_one_letter_code
_entity_poly.pdbx_strand_id
1 'polypeptide(L)'
;MKNQLNRIFQYAYFVEDLVSAAHHWAKISQAGPFFIAPHHKTDQFEYRGTPVQADVSYAFGYAGACQIQLIQQHDDKNSIYKDMYPEGTFGFHHIAMLVEDYSGEKQRLLN
;
A
#
# COMPACT_ATOMS: atom_id res chain seq x y z
N MET A 1 -4.96 -20.91 11.69
CA MET A 1 -6.43 -21.00 11.72
C MET A 1 -6.99 -20.73 10.35
N LYS A 2 -7.89 -21.56 9.92
CA LYS A 2 -8.47 -21.46 8.57
C LYS A 2 -9.11 -20.09 8.30
N ASN A 3 -9.71 -19.48 9.32
CA ASN A 3 -10.42 -18.22 9.15
C ASN A 3 -9.49 -17.03 8.88
N GLN A 4 -8.18 -17.23 9.00
CA GLN A 4 -7.22 -16.17 8.71
C GLN A 4 -6.95 -16.05 7.21
N LEU A 5 -7.21 -17.13 6.46
CA LEU A 5 -6.99 -17.13 5.02
C LEU A 5 -8.19 -16.50 4.31
N ASN A 6 -7.95 -15.92 3.16
CA ASN A 6 -8.95 -15.23 2.33
C ASN A 6 -9.61 -14.06 3.05
N ARG A 7 -8.91 -13.50 4.03
CA ARG A 7 -9.37 -12.35 4.77
C ARG A 7 -8.55 -11.14 4.40
N ILE A 8 -9.21 -10.00 4.30
CA ILE A 8 -8.51 -8.73 4.09
C ILE A 8 -7.71 -8.42 5.35
N PHE A 9 -6.40 -8.24 5.21
CA PHE A 9 -5.53 -7.92 6.33
C PHE A 9 -4.86 -6.56 6.21
N GLN A 10 -4.95 -5.90 5.05
CA GLN A 10 -4.29 -4.63 4.83
C GLN A 10 -5.20 -3.67 4.06
N TYR A 11 -5.20 -2.42 4.49
CA TYR A 11 -5.76 -1.29 3.76
C TYR A 11 -4.64 -0.31 3.46
N ALA A 12 -4.48 0.06 2.20
CA ALA A 12 -3.39 0.91 1.77
C ALA A 12 -3.91 2.23 1.24
N TYR A 13 -3.25 3.32 1.64
CA TYR A 13 -3.63 4.68 1.28
C TYR A 13 -2.46 5.42 0.67
N PHE A 14 -2.72 6.10 -0.44
CA PHE A 14 -1.76 7.01 -1.05
C PHE A 14 -1.92 8.38 -0.38
N VAL A 15 -0.83 8.90 0.17
CA VAL A 15 -0.88 10.10 1.01
C VAL A 15 0.13 11.14 0.53
N GLU A 16 -0.15 12.39 0.86
CA GLU A 16 0.74 13.50 0.52
C GLU A 16 1.99 13.52 1.40
N ASP A 17 1.82 13.29 2.69
CA ASP A 17 2.90 13.33 3.67
C ASP A 17 2.78 12.12 4.59
N LEU A 18 3.77 11.24 4.50
CA LEU A 18 3.76 9.97 5.20
C LEU A 18 3.70 10.15 6.72
N VAL A 19 4.52 11.04 7.25
CA VAL A 19 4.63 11.22 8.69
C VAL A 19 3.35 11.84 9.25
N SER A 20 2.81 12.86 8.60
CA SER A 20 1.55 13.46 9.01
C SER A 20 0.40 12.46 8.97
N ALA A 21 0.36 11.63 7.93
CA ALA A 21 -0.67 10.60 7.81
C ALA A 21 -0.56 9.56 8.92
N ALA A 22 0.67 9.15 9.26
CA ALA A 22 0.89 8.19 10.34
C ALA A 22 0.43 8.75 11.68
N HIS A 23 0.73 10.00 11.96
CA HIS A 23 0.25 10.66 13.18
C HIS A 23 -1.27 10.73 13.22
N HIS A 24 -1.88 11.06 12.11
CA HIS A 24 -3.34 11.13 12.01
C HIS A 24 -3.98 9.77 12.30
N TRP A 25 -3.46 8.71 11.69
CA TRP A 25 -3.97 7.36 11.93
C TRP A 25 -3.78 6.90 13.36
N ALA A 26 -2.61 7.19 13.94
CA ALA A 26 -2.36 6.85 15.34
C ALA A 26 -3.36 7.55 16.28
N LYS A 27 -3.70 8.78 15.96
CA LYS A 27 -4.62 9.57 16.79
C LYS A 27 -6.06 9.09 16.69
N ILE A 28 -6.55 8.82 15.46
CA ILE A 28 -7.98 8.51 15.28
C ILE A 28 -8.31 7.04 15.50
N SER A 29 -7.39 6.13 15.26
CA SER A 29 -7.67 4.69 15.32
C SER A 29 -6.79 3.96 16.31
N GLN A 30 -5.90 4.68 16.99
CA GLN A 30 -4.91 4.08 17.89
C GLN A 30 -4.01 3.07 17.18
N ALA A 31 -3.88 3.22 15.87
CA ALA A 31 -2.96 2.38 15.10
C ALA A 31 -1.52 2.73 15.46
N GLY A 32 -0.65 1.75 15.42
CA GLY A 32 0.76 1.98 15.65
C GLY A 32 1.40 0.94 16.53
N PRO A 33 2.71 1.07 16.76
CA PRO A 33 3.57 2.08 16.15
C PRO A 33 3.67 1.89 14.64
N PHE A 34 4.00 2.98 13.93
CA PHE A 34 4.26 2.89 12.49
C PHE A 34 5.75 2.73 12.23
N PHE A 35 6.08 1.83 11.32
CA PHE A 35 7.44 1.58 10.87
C PHE A 35 7.58 2.11 9.45
N ILE A 36 8.66 2.83 9.18
CA ILE A 36 8.86 3.49 7.91
C ILE A 36 9.93 2.76 7.10
N ALA A 37 9.62 2.47 5.84
CA ALA A 37 10.56 1.99 4.84
C ALA A 37 10.80 3.15 3.87
N PRO A 38 11.87 3.95 4.08
CA PRO A 38 12.05 5.17 3.30
C PRO A 38 12.66 4.90 1.94
N HIS A 39 12.22 5.69 0.97
CA HIS A 39 12.83 5.76 -0.36
C HIS A 39 13.12 4.39 -0.97
N HIS A 40 12.09 3.56 -1.03
CA HIS A 40 12.21 2.22 -1.59
C HIS A 40 12.21 2.30 -3.11
N LYS A 41 13.32 1.88 -3.74
CA LYS A 41 13.43 1.78 -5.18
C LYS A 41 13.76 0.35 -5.54
N THR A 42 13.13 -0.15 -6.57
CA THR A 42 13.41 -1.51 -7.02
C THR A 42 13.29 -1.60 -8.53
N ASP A 43 14.16 -2.39 -9.12
CA ASP A 43 14.12 -2.66 -10.55
C ASP A 43 12.92 -3.52 -10.93
N GLN A 44 12.22 -4.06 -9.95
CA GLN A 44 11.08 -4.93 -10.17
C GLN A 44 9.76 -4.16 -10.22
N PHE A 45 9.77 -2.85 -10.02
CA PHE A 45 8.57 -2.07 -10.20
C PHE A 45 8.23 -1.98 -11.68
N GLU A 46 6.98 -2.26 -11.99
CA GLU A 46 6.45 -2.12 -13.34
C GLU A 46 5.18 -1.30 -13.33
N TYR A 47 5.03 -0.47 -14.34
CA TYR A 47 3.80 0.28 -14.58
C TYR A 47 3.35 -0.04 -15.99
N ARG A 48 2.20 -0.71 -16.11
CA ARG A 48 1.64 -1.16 -17.39
C ARG A 48 2.65 -1.95 -18.22
N GLY A 49 3.37 -2.86 -17.53
CA GLY A 49 4.35 -3.73 -18.16
C GLY A 49 5.70 -3.10 -18.45
N THR A 50 5.89 -1.83 -18.09
CA THR A 50 7.16 -1.12 -18.30
C THR A 50 7.84 -0.89 -16.96
N PRO A 51 9.12 -1.25 -16.81
CA PRO A 51 9.83 -0.99 -15.57
C PRO A 51 9.88 0.51 -15.26
N VAL A 52 9.64 0.87 -14.00
CA VAL A 52 9.73 2.24 -13.51
C VAL A 52 10.47 2.26 -12.18
N GLN A 53 11.12 3.39 -11.89
CA GLN A 53 11.88 3.56 -10.66
C GLN A 53 11.34 4.73 -9.86
N ALA A 54 10.04 4.70 -9.58
CA ALA A 54 9.44 5.71 -8.73
C ALA A 54 10.04 5.66 -7.33
N ASP A 55 10.31 6.83 -6.75
CA ASP A 55 10.86 6.95 -5.40
C ASP A 55 9.71 6.98 -4.41
N VAL A 56 9.51 5.88 -3.69
CA VAL A 56 8.33 5.69 -2.83
C VAL A 56 8.78 5.33 -1.43
N SER A 57 8.13 5.93 -0.44
CA SER A 57 8.29 5.54 0.95
C SER A 57 7.01 4.92 1.46
N TYR A 58 7.14 3.97 2.37
CA TYR A 58 6.01 3.27 2.97
C TYR A 58 6.05 3.41 4.48
N ALA A 59 4.87 3.43 5.09
CA ALA A 59 4.74 3.28 6.53
C ALA A 59 3.72 2.18 6.81
N PHE A 60 4.02 1.33 7.79
CA PHE A 60 3.16 0.22 8.16
C PHE A 60 2.85 0.30 9.65
N GLY A 61 1.58 0.20 9.99
CA GLY A 61 1.13 0.13 11.37
C GLY A 61 -0.07 -0.77 11.48
N TYR A 62 -0.43 -1.15 12.70
CA TYR A 62 -1.56 -2.06 12.91
C TYR A 62 -2.65 -1.39 13.72
N ALA A 63 -3.88 -1.56 13.27
CA ALA A 63 -5.09 -1.23 14.01
C ALA A 63 -5.78 -2.57 14.29
N GLY A 64 -5.53 -3.13 15.49
CA GLY A 64 -5.95 -4.49 15.79
C GLY A 64 -5.24 -5.50 14.88
N ALA A 65 -5.97 -6.36 14.23
CA ALA A 65 -5.42 -7.36 13.31
C ALA A 65 -5.25 -6.84 11.89
N CYS A 66 -5.60 -5.58 11.66
CA CYS A 66 -5.57 -5.00 10.32
C CYS A 66 -4.33 -4.13 10.15
N GLN A 67 -3.60 -4.32 9.07
CA GLN A 67 -2.43 -3.51 8.77
C GLN A 67 -2.86 -2.28 7.96
N ILE A 68 -2.36 -1.13 8.35
CA ILE A 68 -2.52 0.11 7.59
C ILE A 68 -1.20 0.38 6.88
N GLN A 69 -1.24 0.50 5.58
CA GLN A 69 -0.09 0.88 4.78
C GLN A 69 -0.30 2.28 4.25
N LEU A 70 0.69 3.15 4.47
CA LEU A 70 0.67 4.50 3.93
C LEU A 70 1.77 4.60 2.90
N ILE A 71 1.49 5.28 1.79
CA ILE A 71 2.37 5.32 0.64
C ILE A 71 2.57 6.77 0.21
N GLN A 72 3.81 7.21 0.16
CA GLN A 72 4.15 8.53 -0.33
C GLN A 72 5.13 8.39 -1.50
N GLN A 73 4.80 8.99 -2.64
CA GLN A 73 5.71 9.06 -3.78
C GLN A 73 6.38 10.41 -3.80
N HIS A 74 7.72 10.42 -3.88
CA HIS A 74 8.52 11.64 -3.76
C HIS A 74 8.82 12.30 -5.09
N ASP A 75 8.50 11.64 -6.21
CA ASP A 75 8.76 12.18 -7.55
C ASP A 75 7.49 12.16 -8.41
N ASP A 76 7.62 12.57 -9.67
CA ASP A 76 6.48 12.63 -10.59
C ASP A 76 6.45 11.50 -11.60
N LYS A 77 7.24 10.45 -11.38
CA LYS A 77 7.29 9.33 -12.30
C LYS A 77 5.97 8.58 -12.30
N ASN A 78 5.66 7.95 -13.42
CA ASN A 78 4.46 7.13 -13.53
C ASN A 78 4.52 5.96 -12.56
N SER A 79 3.38 5.64 -11.98
CA SER A 79 3.25 4.52 -11.06
C SER A 79 1.79 4.10 -10.96
N ILE A 80 1.53 2.95 -10.34
CA ILE A 80 0.16 2.51 -10.09
C ILE A 80 -0.56 3.49 -9.16
N TYR A 81 0.18 4.21 -8.32
CA TYR A 81 -0.42 5.19 -7.40
C TYR A 81 -0.88 6.43 -8.16
N LYS A 82 -0.02 6.97 -9.02
CA LYS A 82 -0.34 8.14 -9.83
C LYS A 82 -1.42 7.85 -10.86
N ASP A 83 -1.52 6.60 -11.28
CA ASP A 83 -2.56 6.18 -12.23
C ASP A 83 -3.96 6.34 -11.61
N MET A 84 -4.11 5.92 -10.36
CA MET A 84 -5.38 6.06 -9.64
C MET A 84 -5.59 7.48 -9.12
N TYR A 85 -4.50 8.12 -8.64
CA TYR A 85 -4.55 9.45 -8.04
C TYR A 85 -3.63 10.40 -8.78
N PRO A 86 -4.15 11.15 -9.76
CA PRO A 86 -3.34 12.16 -10.47
C PRO A 86 -2.81 13.20 -9.50
N GLU A 87 -1.86 14.00 -9.98
CA GLU A 87 -1.17 14.98 -9.17
C GLU A 87 -2.12 15.79 -8.30
N GLY A 88 -1.79 15.87 -7.02
CA GLY A 88 -2.58 16.63 -6.05
C GLY A 88 -3.76 15.87 -5.46
N THR A 89 -3.96 14.61 -5.83
CA THR A 89 -5.05 13.80 -5.27
C THR A 89 -4.49 12.61 -4.52
N PHE A 90 -5.19 12.22 -3.45
CA PHE A 90 -4.73 11.18 -2.53
C PHE A 90 -5.94 10.45 -1.96
N GLY A 91 -5.73 9.24 -1.46
CA GLY A 91 -6.79 8.49 -0.83
C GLY A 91 -6.53 7.00 -0.80
N PHE A 92 -7.58 6.24 -0.54
CA PHE A 92 -7.52 4.79 -0.49
C PHE A 92 -7.04 4.23 -1.82
N HIS A 93 -6.08 3.30 -1.78
CA HIS A 93 -5.50 2.75 -3.00
C HIS A 93 -5.81 1.28 -3.20
N HIS A 94 -5.56 0.44 -2.19
CA HIS A 94 -5.79 -0.98 -2.38
C HIS A 94 -5.97 -1.72 -1.06
N ILE A 95 -6.41 -2.97 -1.17
CA ILE A 95 -6.46 -3.91 -0.06
C ILE A 95 -5.55 -5.08 -0.37
N ALA A 96 -5.16 -5.81 0.67
CA ALA A 96 -4.41 -7.05 0.52
C ALA A 96 -5.09 -8.16 1.29
N MET A 97 -5.03 -9.37 0.74
CA MET A 97 -5.60 -10.57 1.32
C MET A 97 -4.54 -11.64 1.45
N LEU A 98 -4.63 -12.43 2.51
CA LEU A 98 -3.85 -13.66 2.62
C LEU A 98 -4.54 -14.74 1.82
N VAL A 99 -3.79 -15.41 0.94
CA VAL A 99 -4.32 -16.51 0.15
C VAL A 99 -3.39 -17.71 0.29
N GLU A 100 -3.97 -18.88 0.20
CA GLU A 100 -3.23 -20.11 0.31
C GLU A 100 -2.50 -20.46 -0.99
N ASP A 101 -3.12 -20.15 -2.11
CA ASP A 101 -2.57 -20.42 -3.45
C ASP A 101 -2.58 -19.13 -4.25
N TYR A 102 -1.44 -18.45 -4.29
CA TYR A 102 -1.31 -17.18 -5.01
C TYR A 102 -1.62 -17.33 -6.49
N SER A 103 -1.05 -18.37 -7.14
CA SER A 103 -1.23 -18.54 -8.59
C SER A 103 -2.67 -18.84 -8.95
N GLY A 104 -3.33 -19.71 -8.17
CA GLY A 104 -4.72 -20.05 -8.40
C GLY A 104 -5.63 -18.85 -8.16
N GLU A 105 -5.37 -18.06 -7.13
CA GLU A 105 -6.17 -16.88 -6.83
C GLU A 105 -5.99 -15.81 -7.90
N LYS A 106 -4.76 -15.61 -8.36
CA LYS A 106 -4.48 -14.68 -9.44
C LYS A 106 -5.25 -15.07 -10.71
N GLN A 107 -5.25 -16.34 -11.04
CA GLN A 107 -5.95 -16.84 -12.21
C GLN A 107 -7.47 -16.62 -12.08
N ARG A 108 -8.01 -16.89 -10.90
CA ARG A 108 -9.43 -16.67 -10.63
C ARG A 108 -9.83 -15.21 -10.85
N LEU A 109 -9.02 -14.29 -10.37
CA LEU A 109 -9.31 -12.86 -10.47
C LEU A 109 -9.17 -12.33 -11.90
N LEU A 110 -8.31 -12.95 -12.71
CA LEU A 110 -8.11 -12.52 -14.10
C LEU A 110 -9.16 -13.08 -15.05
N ASN A 111 -9.88 -14.09 -14.65
CA ASN A 111 -10.95 -14.68 -15.44
C ASN A 111 -12.30 -14.13 -14.98
#